data_73276d3d1a33fbab799c42f597a351c6
#
_entry.id   73276d3d1a33fbab799c42f597a351c6
#
_cell.length_a   1.000
_cell.length_b   1.000
_cell.length_c   1.000
_cell.angle_alpha   90.00
_cell.angle_beta   90.00
_cell.angle_gamma   90.00
#
_symmetry.space_group_name_H-M   'P 1'
#
loop_
_entity.id
_entity.type
_entity.pdbx_description
1 polymer ?
#
loop_
_entity_poly.entity_id
_entity_poly.type
_entity_poly.pdbx_seq_one_letter_code
_entity_poly.pdbx_strand_id
1 'polypeptide(L)'
;MSTHARILFLGVDAASGSLIESWAASGILPTFRALMARGLVGSTESVDGFFVGSTWPSFYTGASPARHGIHSLVQLRPGTYELYRCYTGDFVKREPFWNHLSRAGRRVAICDVPLTGVSTGLNGIQMVEWGSHDANYGFRTWPPSLATEVEARFGVHPQRDSCDGERRSAAEFVDFTRRLVDGVRRKAALTRHYLRHDEWDFFAQVFTESHCVGHQCWHLHDPGYPGWDAGWSAEAGDPIRDVYVAIDEAIADILGDVGNETLVVVLASHGMSHRYGAQFLLSEVLARLGVAAPRPMHGERPGPIARALGWGWARTPEVARRPIRLVRDRIRARGDSGSPALPRESPDGRCFVVDNGLTVGGIRFNLAGREPHGMLEPRAAPEFCRQLTGDLRDIVDADSGRPIVARVLRTADLYTGEHLHDLPDLLVAWSDEQPLGSTTVGSGRGARVRLTSGKIGAVEGDNRYCRSGDHRREGLFVAIGSAVSPARMSRTVSIMDFAPTFTRLLGVDLTDADGGLISELLAGG
;
A
#
# COMPACT_ATOMS: atom_id res chain seq x y z
N MET A 1 -5.71 -29.10 29.27
CA MET A 1 -4.99 -28.86 27.99
C MET A 1 -5.31 -27.43 27.61
N SER A 2 -4.37 -26.52 27.66
CA SER A 2 -4.59 -25.13 27.23
C SER A 2 -4.86 -25.16 25.73
N THR A 3 -6.11 -24.95 25.32
CA THR A 3 -6.47 -24.77 23.91
C THR A 3 -5.93 -23.40 23.50
N HIS A 4 -4.79 -23.39 22.84
CA HIS A 4 -4.28 -22.15 22.23
C HIS A 4 -5.31 -21.64 21.22
N ALA A 5 -5.52 -20.35 21.19
CA ALA A 5 -6.39 -19.69 20.20
C ALA A 5 -5.91 -20.05 18.79
N ARG A 6 -6.86 -20.23 17.86
CA ARG A 6 -6.59 -20.25 16.41
C ARG A 6 -6.95 -18.89 15.86
N ILE A 7 -6.17 -18.37 14.93
CA ILE A 7 -6.40 -17.04 14.36
C ILE A 7 -6.52 -17.17 12.84
N LEU A 8 -7.64 -16.69 12.30
CA LEU A 8 -7.82 -16.42 10.88
C LEU A 8 -7.78 -14.91 10.65
N PHE A 9 -6.79 -14.46 9.91
CA PHE A 9 -6.62 -13.07 9.50
C PHE A 9 -6.99 -12.91 8.02
N LEU A 10 -7.94 -12.03 7.74
CA LEU A 10 -8.37 -11.67 6.39
C LEU A 10 -8.08 -10.19 6.15
N GLY A 11 -7.04 -9.89 5.39
CA GLY A 11 -6.70 -8.53 4.98
C GLY A 11 -7.49 -8.11 3.74
N VAL A 12 -8.05 -6.89 3.77
CA VAL A 12 -8.65 -6.23 2.60
C VAL A 12 -7.81 -5.00 2.32
N ASP A 13 -6.88 -5.13 1.38
CA ASP A 13 -5.83 -4.13 1.17
C ASP A 13 -6.38 -2.81 0.66
N ALA A 14 -5.99 -1.72 1.31
CA ALA A 14 -6.39 -0.35 0.96
C ALA A 14 -7.90 -0.18 0.73
N ALA A 15 -8.73 -0.83 1.54
CA ALA A 15 -10.17 -0.70 1.41
C ALA A 15 -10.71 0.53 2.16
N SER A 16 -11.65 1.23 1.55
CA SER A 16 -12.33 2.36 2.19
C SER A 16 -13.22 1.88 3.34
N GLY A 17 -12.83 2.17 4.58
CA GLY A 17 -13.63 1.83 5.77
C GLY A 17 -15.00 2.48 5.74
N SER A 18 -15.13 3.72 5.27
CA SER A 18 -16.39 4.44 5.15
C SER A 18 -17.33 3.80 4.13
N LEU A 19 -16.82 3.30 2.99
CA LEU A 19 -17.65 2.56 2.03
C LEU A 19 -18.10 1.21 2.61
N ILE A 20 -17.21 0.49 3.31
CA ILE A 20 -17.58 -0.76 3.98
C ILE A 20 -18.71 -0.51 5.00
N GLU A 21 -18.57 0.49 5.86
CA GLU A 21 -19.61 0.81 6.85
C GLU A 21 -20.94 1.23 6.20
N SER A 22 -20.91 2.11 5.20
CA SER A 22 -22.10 2.57 4.48
C SER A 22 -22.80 1.43 3.75
N TRP A 23 -22.06 0.57 3.05
CA TRP A 23 -22.62 -0.55 2.30
C TRP A 23 -23.06 -1.71 3.21
N ALA A 24 -22.42 -1.90 4.35
CA ALA A 24 -22.92 -2.82 5.38
C ALA A 24 -24.26 -2.32 5.95
N ALA A 25 -24.36 -1.03 6.28
CA ALA A 25 -25.58 -0.44 6.81
C ALA A 25 -26.75 -0.51 5.80
N SER A 26 -26.50 -0.29 4.51
CA SER A 26 -27.50 -0.39 3.44
C SER A 26 -27.81 -1.82 3.01
N GLY A 27 -27.08 -2.83 3.51
CA GLY A 27 -27.29 -4.24 3.19
C GLY A 27 -26.64 -4.72 1.89
N ILE A 28 -25.80 -3.90 1.24
CA ILE A 28 -25.01 -4.27 0.06
C ILE A 28 -23.90 -5.26 0.46
N LEU A 29 -23.32 -5.12 1.66
CA LEU A 29 -22.32 -6.01 2.24
C LEU A 29 -22.89 -6.75 3.45
N PRO A 30 -23.71 -7.81 3.25
CA PRO A 30 -24.41 -8.49 4.34
C PRO A 30 -23.47 -9.21 5.31
N THR A 31 -22.31 -9.70 4.84
CA THR A 31 -21.31 -10.38 5.69
C THR A 31 -20.66 -9.39 6.63
N PHE A 32 -20.16 -8.26 6.12
CA PHE A 32 -19.62 -7.18 6.98
C PHE A 32 -20.66 -6.68 7.97
N ARG A 33 -21.92 -6.51 7.54
CA ARG A 33 -23.02 -6.14 8.45
C ARG A 33 -23.17 -7.14 9.59
N ALA A 34 -23.17 -8.44 9.28
CA ALA A 34 -23.30 -9.50 10.28
C ALA A 34 -22.08 -9.55 11.22
N LEU A 35 -20.86 -9.38 10.68
CA LEU A 35 -19.63 -9.33 11.46
C LEU A 35 -19.62 -8.14 12.42
N MET A 36 -19.97 -6.94 11.93
CA MET A 36 -20.02 -5.72 12.75
C MET A 36 -21.08 -5.78 13.84
N ALA A 37 -22.21 -6.46 13.59
CA ALA A 37 -23.28 -6.60 14.57
C ALA A 37 -22.92 -7.54 15.74
N ARG A 38 -22.04 -8.53 15.53
CA ARG A 38 -21.68 -9.55 16.52
C ARG A 38 -20.24 -9.52 16.99
N GLY A 39 -19.44 -8.60 16.47
CA GLY A 39 -18.01 -8.51 16.74
C GLY A 39 -17.56 -7.21 17.38
N LEU A 40 -16.26 -7.16 17.65
CA LEU A 40 -15.56 -5.95 18.02
C LEU A 40 -15.20 -5.18 16.75
N VAL A 41 -15.66 -3.91 16.64
CA VAL A 41 -15.35 -3.02 15.52
C VAL A 41 -14.41 -1.92 16.01
N GLY A 42 -13.30 -1.72 15.33
CA GLY A 42 -12.33 -0.68 15.67
C GLY A 42 -11.81 0.07 14.45
N SER A 43 -11.54 1.36 14.63
CA SER A 43 -10.80 2.14 13.66
C SER A 43 -9.32 1.82 13.77
N THR A 44 -8.63 1.77 12.64
CA THR A 44 -7.17 1.61 12.61
C THR A 44 -6.50 2.81 11.97
N GLU A 45 -5.24 2.99 12.27
CA GLU A 45 -4.38 3.92 11.55
C GLU A 45 -3.07 3.25 11.15
N SER A 46 -2.67 3.53 9.93
CA SER A 46 -1.36 3.15 9.43
C SER A 46 -0.30 4.15 9.87
N VAL A 47 0.96 3.86 9.57
CA VAL A 47 2.12 4.67 9.99
C VAL A 47 2.07 6.07 9.40
N ASP A 48 2.09 7.08 10.24
CA ASP A 48 1.93 8.48 9.82
C ASP A 48 3.06 8.91 8.88
N GLY A 49 2.68 9.52 7.76
CA GLY A 49 3.61 9.95 6.73
C GLY A 49 4.16 8.85 5.82
N PHE A 50 4.00 7.56 6.15
CA PHE A 50 4.54 6.43 5.38
C PHE A 50 3.51 5.34 5.03
N PHE A 51 2.23 5.63 5.17
CA PHE A 51 1.17 4.63 5.01
C PHE A 51 1.04 4.05 3.60
N VAL A 52 1.68 4.63 2.58
CA VAL A 52 1.68 4.08 1.22
C VAL A 52 2.63 2.88 1.09
N GLY A 53 3.87 3.00 1.60
CA GLY A 53 4.91 1.99 1.42
C GLY A 53 5.19 1.12 2.65
N SER A 54 4.73 1.53 3.84
CA SER A 54 5.11 0.88 5.11
C SER A 54 4.00 0.15 5.82
N THR A 55 2.74 0.26 5.39
CA THR A 55 1.61 -0.35 6.10
C THR A 55 1.83 -1.84 6.37
N TRP A 56 2.10 -2.63 5.35
CA TRP A 56 2.29 -4.07 5.52
C TRP A 56 3.60 -4.44 6.23
N PRO A 57 4.76 -3.83 5.89
CA PRO A 57 5.97 -4.04 6.68
C PRO A 57 5.78 -3.73 8.17
N SER A 58 5.10 -2.64 8.51
CA SER A 58 4.79 -2.29 9.89
C SER A 58 3.79 -3.23 10.55
N PHE A 59 2.79 -3.71 9.81
CA PHE A 59 1.85 -4.73 10.27
C PHE A 59 2.56 -6.01 10.69
N TYR A 60 3.38 -6.57 9.79
CA TYR A 60 3.93 -7.89 10.07
C TYR A 60 5.21 -7.90 10.91
N THR A 61 5.87 -6.77 11.08
CA THR A 61 7.02 -6.65 11.99
C THR A 61 6.64 -6.11 13.37
N GLY A 62 5.46 -5.47 13.48
CA GLY A 62 5.07 -4.72 14.67
C GLY A 62 5.95 -3.50 14.94
N ALA A 63 6.67 -3.00 13.93
CA ALA A 63 7.68 -1.96 14.07
C ALA A 63 7.48 -0.82 13.07
N SER A 64 8.07 0.34 13.38
CA SER A 64 8.02 1.55 12.55
C SER A 64 9.00 1.49 11.37
N PRO A 65 8.82 2.34 10.34
CA PRO A 65 9.76 2.47 9.23
C PRO A 65 11.19 2.77 9.66
N ALA A 66 11.37 3.50 10.75
CA ALA A 66 12.70 3.78 11.31
C ALA A 66 13.41 2.54 11.87
N ARG A 67 12.69 1.44 12.09
CA ARG A 67 13.23 0.19 12.63
C ARG A 67 13.24 -0.94 11.60
N HIS A 68 12.30 -1.02 10.67
CA HIS A 68 12.31 -2.05 9.63
C HIS A 68 12.92 -1.56 8.29
N GLY A 69 13.20 -0.26 8.14
CA GLY A 69 13.95 0.31 7.02
C GLY A 69 13.18 0.49 5.71
N ILE A 70 11.86 0.23 5.66
CA ILE A 70 11.05 0.38 4.44
C ILE A 70 10.05 1.52 4.58
N HIS A 71 10.11 2.50 3.67
CA HIS A 71 9.20 3.63 3.62
C HIS A 71 8.55 3.84 2.24
N SER A 72 9.18 3.37 1.18
CA SER A 72 8.69 3.45 -0.19
C SER A 72 9.21 2.28 -1.02
N LEU A 73 8.57 2.04 -2.18
CA LEU A 73 9.03 1.06 -3.16
C LEU A 73 10.36 1.47 -3.82
N VAL A 74 10.64 2.77 -3.88
CA VAL A 74 11.91 3.29 -4.40
C VAL A 74 12.58 4.11 -3.30
N GLN A 75 13.71 3.66 -2.83
CA GLN A 75 14.44 4.29 -1.75
C GLN A 75 15.84 4.76 -2.20
N LEU A 76 16.40 5.69 -1.45
CA LEU A 76 17.77 6.12 -1.62
C LEU A 76 18.70 5.11 -0.93
N ARG A 77 19.74 4.66 -1.63
CA ARG A 77 20.78 3.82 -1.03
C ARG A 77 21.59 4.66 -0.02
N PRO A 78 21.70 4.22 1.24
CA PRO A 78 22.39 4.98 2.29
C PRO A 78 23.82 5.40 1.86
N GLY A 79 24.20 6.65 2.14
CA GLY A 79 25.50 7.20 1.80
C GLY A 79 25.75 7.44 0.30
N THR A 80 24.70 7.41 -0.52
CA THR A 80 24.79 7.66 -1.97
C THR A 80 23.63 8.52 -2.45
N TYR A 81 23.63 8.89 -3.75
CA TYR A 81 22.46 9.44 -4.44
C TYR A 81 21.81 8.41 -5.36
N GLU A 82 22.13 7.14 -5.22
CA GLU A 82 21.56 6.07 -6.02
C GLU A 82 20.17 5.69 -5.48
N LEU A 83 19.20 5.58 -6.39
CA LEU A 83 17.89 5.02 -6.08
C LEU A 83 17.92 3.52 -6.32
N TYR A 84 17.29 2.77 -5.44
CA TYR A 84 17.07 1.34 -5.64
C TYR A 84 15.60 1.02 -5.39
N ARG A 85 15.10 -0.02 -6.03
CA ARG A 85 13.75 -0.48 -5.87
C ARG A 85 13.69 -1.55 -4.77
N CYS A 86 12.90 -1.30 -3.74
CA CYS A 86 12.63 -2.27 -2.67
C CYS A 86 11.52 -3.20 -3.14
N TYR A 87 11.89 -4.40 -3.52
CA TYR A 87 10.92 -5.31 -4.09
C TYR A 87 10.74 -6.48 -3.15
N THR A 88 10.46 -6.68 -2.20
CA THR A 88 10.20 -7.82 -1.33
C THR A 88 10.69 -7.60 0.09
N GLY A 89 10.19 -8.41 0.95
CA GLY A 89 10.63 -8.49 2.31
C GLY A 89 12.14 -8.75 2.51
N ASP A 90 12.89 -8.99 1.43
CA ASP A 90 14.34 -9.17 1.50
C ASP A 90 15.07 -7.91 1.99
N PHE A 91 14.45 -6.74 1.80
CA PHE A 91 14.98 -5.46 2.27
C PHE A 91 14.45 -5.03 3.65
N VAL A 92 13.41 -5.70 4.16
CA VAL A 92 12.90 -5.44 5.50
C VAL A 92 13.91 -5.94 6.53
N LYS A 93 14.39 -5.05 7.39
CA LYS A 93 15.47 -5.35 8.33
C LYS A 93 15.00 -6.09 9.59
N ARG A 94 13.71 -6.31 9.70
CA ARG A 94 13.09 -7.06 10.80
C ARG A 94 12.28 -8.20 10.24
N GLU A 95 12.36 -9.36 10.89
CA GLU A 95 11.61 -10.51 10.44
C GLU A 95 10.11 -10.40 10.79
N PRO A 96 9.23 -11.00 9.96
CA PRO A 96 7.81 -11.05 10.24
C PRO A 96 7.48 -11.87 11.49
N PHE A 97 6.40 -11.48 12.20
CA PHE A 97 5.99 -12.15 13.44
C PHE A 97 5.66 -13.63 13.27
N TRP A 98 5.22 -14.06 12.10
CA TRP A 98 4.96 -15.49 11.84
C TRP A 98 6.21 -16.36 11.83
N ASN A 99 7.40 -15.79 11.66
CA ASN A 99 8.65 -16.52 11.84
C ASN A 99 8.86 -16.87 13.33
N HIS A 100 8.51 -15.95 14.23
CA HIS A 100 8.53 -16.20 15.67
C HIS A 100 7.51 -17.28 16.06
N LEU A 101 6.30 -17.21 15.52
CA LEU A 101 5.28 -18.25 15.71
C LEU A 101 5.78 -19.62 15.23
N SER A 102 6.34 -19.69 14.04
CA SER A 102 6.88 -20.90 13.44
C SER A 102 7.98 -21.54 14.29
N ARG A 103 8.94 -20.74 14.78
CA ARG A 103 10.00 -21.22 15.69
C ARG A 103 9.46 -21.73 17.02
N ALA A 104 8.35 -21.18 17.48
CA ALA A 104 7.63 -21.68 18.67
C ALA A 104 6.75 -22.91 18.42
N GLY A 105 6.88 -23.53 17.24
CA GLY A 105 6.15 -24.74 16.86
C GLY A 105 4.73 -24.50 16.35
N ARG A 106 4.29 -23.22 16.18
CA ARG A 106 2.97 -22.91 15.64
C ARG A 106 2.93 -23.16 14.14
N ARG A 107 1.83 -23.73 13.66
CA ARG A 107 1.59 -23.93 12.23
C ARG A 107 1.01 -22.67 11.61
N VAL A 108 1.67 -22.16 10.55
CA VAL A 108 1.31 -20.89 9.92
C VAL A 108 1.05 -21.05 8.42
N ALA A 109 0.01 -20.38 7.93
CA ALA A 109 -0.27 -20.24 6.50
C ALA A 109 -0.35 -18.76 6.16
N ILE A 110 0.50 -18.29 5.26
CA ILE A 110 0.62 -16.87 4.91
C ILE A 110 0.42 -16.71 3.40
N CYS A 111 -0.68 -16.08 3.01
CA CYS A 111 -1.09 -15.97 1.61
C CYS A 111 -1.20 -14.50 1.17
N ASP A 112 -0.40 -14.13 0.18
CA ASP A 112 -0.45 -12.83 -0.53
C ASP A 112 -0.39 -11.58 0.36
N VAL A 113 0.31 -11.64 1.51
CA VAL A 113 0.59 -10.43 2.30
C VAL A 113 1.56 -9.55 1.49
N PRO A 114 1.18 -8.30 1.17
CA PRO A 114 1.99 -7.44 0.32
C PRO A 114 3.37 -7.10 0.90
N LEU A 115 4.32 -6.83 0.03
CA LEU A 115 5.69 -6.39 0.40
C LEU A 115 6.41 -7.36 1.35
N THR A 116 6.18 -8.67 1.18
CA THR A 116 6.87 -9.71 1.94
C THR A 116 7.84 -10.50 1.06
N GLY A 117 8.94 -10.97 1.66
CA GLY A 117 9.77 -12.04 1.10
C GLY A 117 9.29 -13.42 1.54
N VAL A 118 9.83 -14.45 0.92
CA VAL A 118 9.59 -15.83 1.34
C VAL A 118 10.41 -16.14 2.59
N SER A 119 9.73 -16.49 3.67
CA SER A 119 10.34 -17.02 4.88
C SER A 119 10.65 -18.50 4.70
N THR A 120 11.93 -18.85 4.63
CA THR A 120 12.35 -20.24 4.50
C THR A 120 12.31 -20.95 5.86
N GLY A 121 11.94 -22.25 5.86
CA GLY A 121 11.90 -23.05 7.10
C GLY A 121 10.66 -22.83 7.97
N LEU A 122 9.59 -22.24 7.44
CA LEU A 122 8.33 -22.11 8.17
C LEU A 122 7.74 -23.49 8.50
N ASN A 123 7.21 -23.62 9.71
CA ASN A 123 6.32 -24.70 10.09
C ASN A 123 4.93 -24.44 9.46
N GLY A 124 4.81 -24.70 8.16
CA GLY A 124 3.60 -24.42 7.42
C GLY A 124 3.87 -24.00 5.97
N ILE A 125 3.05 -23.09 5.45
CA ILE A 125 3.09 -22.64 4.06
C ILE A 125 3.14 -21.11 3.93
N GLN A 126 3.78 -20.66 2.85
CA GLN A 126 3.71 -19.25 2.44
C GLN A 126 3.58 -19.13 0.93
N MET A 127 2.73 -18.23 0.49
CA MET A 127 2.54 -17.83 -0.90
C MET A 127 2.77 -16.32 -0.99
N VAL A 128 3.67 -15.91 -1.88
CA VAL A 128 4.06 -14.52 -2.08
C VAL A 128 3.85 -14.18 -3.54
N GLU A 129 3.16 -13.09 -3.81
CA GLU A 129 2.90 -12.56 -5.16
C GLU A 129 2.15 -13.52 -6.10
N TRP A 130 1.22 -14.34 -5.58
CA TRP A 130 0.31 -15.08 -6.46
C TRP A 130 -0.72 -14.15 -7.10
N GLY A 131 -1.35 -13.27 -6.31
CA GLY A 131 -2.34 -12.29 -6.71
C GLY A 131 -2.10 -10.89 -6.12
N SER A 132 -0.85 -10.54 -5.84
CA SER A 132 -0.46 -9.22 -5.36
C SER A 132 -0.53 -8.19 -6.49
N HIS A 133 -0.93 -6.96 -6.19
CA HIS A 133 -1.17 -5.89 -7.17
C HIS A 133 0.12 -5.39 -7.85
N ASP A 134 1.25 -5.43 -7.17
CA ASP A 134 2.56 -5.03 -7.66
C ASP A 134 3.55 -6.19 -7.52
N ALA A 135 3.26 -7.28 -8.22
CA ALA A 135 4.17 -8.42 -8.28
C ALA A 135 5.51 -8.01 -8.91
N ASN A 136 6.57 -8.10 -8.14
CA ASN A 136 7.90 -7.59 -8.52
C ASN A 136 8.88 -8.70 -8.89
N TYR A 137 8.77 -9.86 -8.20
CA TYR A 137 9.62 -11.02 -8.40
C TYR A 137 8.88 -12.23 -8.95
N GLY A 138 7.56 -12.14 -9.04
CA GLY A 138 6.68 -13.22 -9.44
C GLY A 138 6.36 -14.17 -8.29
N PHE A 139 5.44 -15.09 -8.57
CA PHE A 139 4.92 -16.03 -7.60
C PHE A 139 6.00 -16.93 -7.00
N ARG A 140 6.13 -16.91 -5.69
CA ARG A 140 7.06 -17.71 -4.90
C ARG A 140 6.36 -18.33 -3.70
N THR A 141 6.85 -19.47 -3.24
CA THR A 141 6.24 -20.21 -2.12
C THR A 141 7.26 -20.81 -1.18
N TRP A 142 6.78 -21.11 0.03
CA TRP A 142 7.37 -22.07 0.93
C TRP A 142 6.34 -23.14 1.28
N PRO A 143 6.64 -24.47 1.15
CA PRO A 143 7.83 -24.99 0.47
C PRO A 143 7.82 -24.64 -1.04
N PRO A 144 8.97 -24.71 -1.75
CA PRO A 144 9.04 -24.33 -3.17
C PRO A 144 8.11 -25.16 -4.09
N SER A 145 7.81 -26.40 -3.75
CA SER A 145 6.91 -27.29 -4.49
C SER A 145 5.46 -26.81 -4.51
N LEU A 146 5.06 -26.00 -3.52
CA LEU A 146 3.70 -25.49 -3.38
C LEU A 146 3.29 -24.63 -4.59
N ALA A 147 4.22 -23.91 -5.23
CA ALA A 147 3.91 -23.09 -6.40
C ALA A 147 3.30 -23.91 -7.55
N THR A 148 3.85 -25.09 -7.81
CA THR A 148 3.34 -26.00 -8.85
C THR A 148 1.95 -26.53 -8.50
N GLU A 149 1.71 -26.88 -7.24
CA GLU A 149 0.41 -27.34 -6.76
C GLU A 149 -0.65 -26.24 -6.91
N VAL A 150 -0.34 -25.02 -6.45
CA VAL A 150 -1.26 -23.89 -6.51
C VAL A 150 -1.60 -23.54 -7.96
N GLU A 151 -0.61 -23.47 -8.86
CA GLU A 151 -0.88 -23.17 -10.27
C GLU A 151 -1.66 -24.29 -10.97
N ALA A 152 -1.41 -25.56 -10.62
CA ALA A 152 -2.16 -26.69 -11.18
C ALA A 152 -3.63 -26.71 -10.73
N ARG A 153 -3.91 -26.33 -9.47
CA ARG A 153 -5.25 -26.41 -8.89
C ARG A 153 -6.09 -25.13 -9.10
N PHE A 154 -5.49 -23.97 -8.90
CA PHE A 154 -6.18 -22.67 -8.91
C PHE A 154 -5.83 -21.83 -10.15
N GLY A 155 -4.85 -22.26 -10.93
CA GLY A 155 -4.36 -21.54 -12.11
C GLY A 155 -3.50 -20.33 -11.73
N VAL A 156 -3.24 -19.50 -12.74
CA VAL A 156 -2.57 -18.21 -12.59
C VAL A 156 -3.61 -17.17 -12.20
N HIS A 157 -3.28 -16.29 -11.25
CA HIS A 157 -4.19 -15.24 -10.84
C HIS A 157 -4.55 -14.32 -12.04
N PRO A 158 -5.84 -13.98 -12.22
CA PRO A 158 -6.30 -13.23 -13.42
C PRO A 158 -5.68 -11.84 -13.55
N GLN A 159 -5.43 -11.17 -12.42
CA GLN A 159 -4.70 -9.89 -12.36
C GLN A 159 -3.31 -10.13 -11.77
N ARG A 160 -2.38 -10.62 -12.61
CA ARG A 160 -1.02 -10.96 -12.21
C ARG A 160 -0.04 -9.79 -12.32
N ASP A 161 -0.29 -8.88 -13.26
CA ASP A 161 0.56 -7.72 -13.52
C ASP A 161 0.11 -6.53 -12.67
N SER A 162 0.91 -5.44 -12.66
CA SER A 162 0.52 -4.20 -12.02
C SER A 162 -0.88 -3.76 -12.45
N CYS A 163 -1.67 -3.30 -11.50
CA CYS A 163 -3.01 -2.77 -11.78
C CYS A 163 -2.96 -1.39 -12.46
N ASP A 164 -1.83 -0.69 -12.38
CA ASP A 164 -1.67 0.62 -13.01
C ASP A 164 -1.65 0.51 -14.53
N GLY A 165 -2.54 1.26 -15.17
CA GLY A 165 -2.62 1.28 -16.62
C GLY A 165 -3.66 2.29 -17.10
N GLU A 166 -3.36 2.94 -18.23
CA GLU A 166 -4.34 3.78 -18.91
C GLU A 166 -5.43 2.88 -19.54
N ARG A 167 -6.67 3.12 -19.16
CA ARG A 167 -7.87 2.50 -19.74
C ARG A 167 -8.65 3.58 -20.48
N ARG A 168 -9.02 3.28 -21.72
CA ARG A 168 -9.55 4.27 -22.68
C ARG A 168 -11.00 4.02 -23.08
N SER A 169 -11.63 3.01 -22.50
CA SER A 169 -13.04 2.69 -22.75
C SER A 169 -13.69 2.05 -21.53
N ALA A 170 -15.00 2.16 -21.42
CA ALA A 170 -15.77 1.48 -20.39
C ALA A 170 -15.58 -0.05 -20.45
N ALA A 171 -15.50 -0.62 -21.64
CA ALA A 171 -15.26 -2.06 -21.84
C ALA A 171 -13.95 -2.55 -21.22
N GLU A 172 -12.88 -1.74 -21.24
CA GLU A 172 -11.62 -2.07 -20.57
C GLU A 172 -11.76 -2.07 -19.04
N PHE A 173 -12.60 -1.20 -18.48
CA PHE A 173 -12.92 -1.22 -17.03
C PHE A 173 -13.80 -2.42 -16.67
N VAL A 174 -14.76 -2.79 -17.50
CA VAL A 174 -15.57 -4.01 -17.31
C VAL A 174 -14.69 -5.26 -17.29
N ASP A 175 -13.75 -5.39 -18.26
CA ASP A 175 -12.80 -6.53 -18.28
C ASP A 175 -11.87 -6.53 -17.05
N PHE A 176 -11.39 -5.36 -16.64
CA PHE A 176 -10.56 -5.22 -15.47
C PHE A 176 -11.30 -5.64 -14.18
N THR A 177 -12.53 -5.15 -13.99
CA THR A 177 -13.39 -5.51 -12.86
C THR A 177 -13.66 -7.01 -12.82
N ARG A 178 -14.02 -7.61 -13.96
CA ARG A 178 -14.25 -9.05 -14.10
C ARG A 178 -13.02 -9.86 -13.67
N ARG A 179 -11.81 -9.44 -14.05
CA ARG A 179 -10.55 -10.11 -13.65
C ARG A 179 -10.29 -9.99 -12.15
N LEU A 180 -10.60 -8.84 -11.55
CA LEU A 180 -10.47 -8.66 -10.09
C LEU A 180 -11.46 -9.54 -9.33
N VAL A 181 -12.74 -9.57 -9.74
CA VAL A 181 -13.76 -10.43 -9.14
C VAL A 181 -13.41 -11.91 -9.26
N ASP A 182 -12.90 -12.36 -10.42
CA ASP A 182 -12.41 -13.73 -10.60
C ASP A 182 -11.20 -14.01 -9.69
N GLY A 183 -10.31 -13.03 -9.49
CA GLY A 183 -9.19 -13.10 -8.56
C GLY A 183 -9.63 -13.34 -7.11
N VAL A 184 -10.60 -12.54 -6.64
CA VAL A 184 -11.20 -12.70 -5.30
C VAL A 184 -11.77 -14.11 -5.11
N ARG A 185 -12.56 -14.61 -6.08
CA ARG A 185 -13.14 -15.96 -6.02
C ARG A 185 -12.09 -17.05 -5.97
N ARG A 186 -10.99 -16.92 -6.72
CA ARG A 186 -9.88 -17.87 -6.68
C ARG A 186 -9.14 -17.81 -5.36
N LYS A 187 -8.90 -16.63 -4.78
CA LYS A 187 -8.31 -16.50 -3.43
C LYS A 187 -9.20 -17.14 -2.37
N ALA A 188 -10.52 -16.95 -2.43
CA ALA A 188 -11.45 -17.62 -1.53
C ALA A 188 -11.37 -19.16 -1.66
N ALA A 189 -11.39 -19.67 -2.88
CA ALA A 189 -11.28 -21.12 -3.13
C ALA A 189 -9.94 -21.72 -2.61
N LEU A 190 -8.83 -20.99 -2.81
CA LEU A 190 -7.52 -21.35 -2.30
C LEU A 190 -7.51 -21.36 -0.76
N THR A 191 -7.99 -20.31 -0.13
CA THR A 191 -8.06 -20.17 1.32
C THR A 191 -8.87 -21.33 1.93
N ARG A 192 -10.07 -21.58 1.41
CA ARG A 192 -10.95 -22.67 1.84
C ARG A 192 -10.32 -24.05 1.67
N HIS A 193 -9.56 -24.26 0.58
CA HIS A 193 -8.86 -25.51 0.37
C HIS A 193 -7.86 -25.77 1.51
N TYR A 194 -6.98 -24.83 1.82
CA TYR A 194 -5.97 -25.03 2.85
C TYR A 194 -6.54 -25.03 4.27
N LEU A 195 -7.62 -24.29 4.54
CA LEU A 195 -8.34 -24.35 5.83
C LEU A 195 -8.96 -25.75 6.08
N ARG A 196 -9.45 -26.43 5.05
CA ARG A 196 -10.10 -27.74 5.16
C ARG A 196 -9.14 -28.92 5.24
N HIS A 197 -7.95 -28.77 4.67
CA HIS A 197 -7.00 -29.88 4.52
C HIS A 197 -5.93 -29.88 5.59
N ASP A 198 -5.87 -28.85 6.42
CA ASP A 198 -4.84 -28.74 7.44
C ASP A 198 -5.31 -27.94 8.66
N GLU A 199 -4.64 -28.13 9.79
CA GLU A 199 -4.88 -27.33 10.99
C GLU A 199 -3.83 -26.24 11.11
N TRP A 200 -4.28 -25.00 11.34
CA TRP A 200 -3.45 -23.81 11.44
C TRP A 200 -3.64 -23.14 12.79
N ASP A 201 -2.55 -22.74 13.43
CA ASP A 201 -2.60 -21.82 14.56
C ASP A 201 -2.82 -20.38 14.09
N PHE A 202 -2.18 -20.00 12.97
CA PHE A 202 -2.34 -18.71 12.32
C PHE A 202 -2.50 -18.88 10.81
N PHE A 203 -3.59 -18.39 10.28
CA PHE A 203 -3.84 -18.33 8.83
C PHE A 203 -4.07 -16.88 8.40
N ALA A 204 -3.31 -16.39 7.41
CA ALA A 204 -3.48 -15.07 6.82
C ALA A 204 -3.76 -15.18 5.32
N GLN A 205 -4.80 -14.48 4.85
CA GLN A 205 -5.06 -14.22 3.43
C GLN A 205 -5.29 -12.73 3.21
N VAL A 206 -4.67 -12.14 2.18
CA VAL A 206 -4.91 -10.75 1.81
C VAL A 206 -5.55 -10.64 0.43
N PHE A 207 -6.66 -9.94 0.35
CA PHE A 207 -7.33 -9.53 -0.87
C PHE A 207 -6.78 -8.18 -1.31
N THR A 208 -6.00 -8.15 -2.38
CA THR A 208 -5.38 -6.94 -2.94
C THR A 208 -6.21 -6.31 -4.05
N GLU A 209 -7.32 -6.93 -4.41
CA GLU A 209 -8.22 -6.51 -5.46
C GLU A 209 -8.96 -5.20 -5.13
N SER A 210 -9.25 -4.97 -3.83
CA SER A 210 -9.78 -3.69 -3.31
C SER A 210 -8.83 -2.52 -3.59
N HIS A 211 -7.54 -2.72 -3.40
CA HIS A 211 -6.50 -1.74 -3.72
C HIS A 211 -6.49 -1.40 -5.21
N CYS A 212 -6.49 -2.43 -6.06
CA CYS A 212 -6.47 -2.25 -7.50
C CYS A 212 -7.67 -1.48 -8.03
N VAL A 213 -8.88 -1.88 -7.61
CA VAL A 213 -10.11 -1.22 -8.06
C VAL A 213 -10.21 0.20 -7.52
N GLY A 214 -9.80 0.42 -6.26
CA GLY A 214 -9.81 1.72 -5.63
C GLY A 214 -8.97 2.74 -6.40
N HIS A 215 -7.72 2.38 -6.74
CA HIS A 215 -6.86 3.26 -7.53
C HIS A 215 -7.39 3.56 -8.92
N GLN A 216 -7.91 2.56 -9.60
CA GLN A 216 -8.20 2.66 -11.03
C GLN A 216 -9.61 3.15 -11.34
N CYS A 217 -10.58 2.97 -10.43
CA CYS A 217 -12.00 3.11 -10.75
C CYS A 217 -12.74 4.16 -9.90
N TRP A 218 -12.06 4.96 -9.07
CA TRP A 218 -12.73 5.95 -8.22
C TRP A 218 -13.57 6.96 -9.03
N HIS A 219 -13.09 7.36 -10.20
CA HIS A 219 -13.80 8.27 -11.10
C HIS A 219 -15.08 7.70 -11.74
N LEU A 220 -15.30 6.39 -11.65
CA LEU A 220 -16.55 5.73 -12.09
C LEU A 220 -17.54 5.61 -10.93
N HIS A 221 -17.03 5.57 -9.69
CA HIS A 221 -17.81 5.42 -8.48
C HIS A 221 -18.37 6.76 -7.97
N ASP A 222 -17.57 7.84 -8.00
CA ASP A 222 -17.87 9.12 -7.39
C ASP A 222 -18.28 10.17 -8.44
N PRO A 223 -19.57 10.54 -8.53
CA PRO A 223 -20.03 11.60 -9.45
C PRO A 223 -19.42 12.98 -9.16
N GLY A 224 -18.88 13.22 -7.96
CA GLY A 224 -18.18 14.44 -7.58
C GLY A 224 -16.74 14.49 -8.07
N TYR A 225 -16.18 13.38 -8.60
CA TYR A 225 -14.83 13.35 -9.11
C TYR A 225 -14.69 14.20 -10.40
N PRO A 226 -13.66 15.07 -10.54
CA PRO A 226 -13.55 15.99 -11.69
C PRO A 226 -13.53 15.31 -13.06
N GLY A 227 -13.01 14.10 -13.12
CA GLY A 227 -12.93 13.28 -14.34
C GLY A 227 -14.11 12.34 -14.54
N TRP A 228 -15.19 12.45 -13.75
CA TRP A 228 -16.36 11.59 -13.89
C TRP A 228 -17.02 11.73 -15.26
N ASP A 229 -17.43 10.60 -15.81
CA ASP A 229 -18.11 10.50 -17.09
C ASP A 229 -19.35 9.61 -16.97
N ALA A 230 -20.54 10.22 -17.18
CA ALA A 230 -21.83 9.54 -17.00
C ALA A 230 -22.01 8.35 -17.96
N GLY A 231 -21.48 8.46 -19.19
CA GLY A 231 -21.57 7.39 -20.18
C GLY A 231 -20.73 6.17 -19.77
N TRP A 232 -19.50 6.40 -19.36
CA TRP A 232 -18.63 5.33 -18.87
C TRP A 232 -19.16 4.69 -17.59
N SER A 233 -19.66 5.50 -16.64
CA SER A 233 -20.24 4.97 -15.41
C SER A 233 -21.51 4.16 -15.68
N ALA A 234 -22.35 4.57 -16.64
CA ALA A 234 -23.54 3.81 -17.04
C ALA A 234 -23.19 2.45 -17.69
N GLU A 235 -22.12 2.39 -18.49
CA GLU A 235 -21.68 1.16 -19.16
C GLU A 235 -20.87 0.24 -18.25
N ALA A 236 -19.92 0.80 -17.47
CA ALA A 236 -19.03 0.03 -16.60
C ALA A 236 -19.67 -0.34 -15.26
N GLY A 237 -20.75 0.31 -14.86
CA GLY A 237 -21.35 0.15 -13.54
C GLY A 237 -20.52 0.81 -12.43
N ASP A 238 -20.52 0.19 -11.26
CA ASP A 238 -19.70 0.59 -10.12
C ASP A 238 -18.65 -0.49 -9.80
N PRO A 239 -17.47 -0.45 -10.45
CA PRO A 239 -16.42 -1.44 -10.25
C PRO A 239 -15.96 -1.60 -8.80
N ILE A 240 -15.94 -0.49 -8.02
CA ILE A 240 -15.53 -0.54 -6.61
C ILE A 240 -16.54 -1.37 -5.82
N ARG A 241 -17.82 -1.08 -5.97
CA ARG A 241 -18.89 -1.85 -5.31
C ARG A 241 -18.84 -3.33 -5.71
N ASP A 242 -18.67 -3.64 -6.99
CA ASP A 242 -18.70 -5.02 -7.47
C ASP A 242 -17.55 -5.88 -6.89
N VAL A 243 -16.35 -5.31 -6.75
CA VAL A 243 -15.20 -5.99 -6.11
C VAL A 243 -15.43 -6.13 -4.61
N TYR A 244 -15.99 -5.12 -3.92
CA TYR A 244 -16.28 -5.21 -2.48
C TYR A 244 -17.37 -6.24 -2.19
N VAL A 245 -18.38 -6.35 -3.03
CA VAL A 245 -19.41 -7.41 -2.94
C VAL A 245 -18.77 -8.79 -3.10
N ALA A 246 -17.89 -8.96 -4.08
CA ALA A 246 -17.19 -10.22 -4.26
C ALA A 246 -16.31 -10.59 -3.04
N ILE A 247 -15.65 -9.60 -2.41
CA ILE A 247 -14.88 -9.82 -1.17
C ILE A 247 -15.81 -10.18 0.00
N ASP A 248 -16.96 -9.52 0.14
CA ASP A 248 -17.96 -9.84 1.17
C ASP A 248 -18.48 -11.28 1.04
N GLU A 249 -18.79 -11.72 -0.20
CA GLU A 249 -19.17 -13.10 -0.53
C GLU A 249 -18.03 -14.08 -0.22
N ALA A 250 -16.81 -13.74 -0.59
CA ALA A 250 -15.62 -14.57 -0.32
C ALA A 250 -15.37 -14.76 1.17
N ILE A 251 -15.53 -13.71 1.97
CA ILE A 251 -15.45 -13.78 3.43
C ILE A 251 -16.54 -14.69 3.99
N ALA A 252 -17.79 -14.58 3.53
CA ALA A 252 -18.88 -15.48 3.94
C ALA A 252 -18.56 -16.95 3.67
N ASP A 253 -18.06 -17.25 2.46
CA ASP A 253 -17.66 -18.58 2.06
C ASP A 253 -16.53 -19.16 2.94
N ILE A 254 -15.51 -18.34 3.23
CA ILE A 254 -14.39 -18.74 4.09
C ILE A 254 -14.86 -19.01 5.51
N LEU A 255 -15.72 -18.14 6.05
CA LEU A 255 -16.28 -18.29 7.41
C LEU A 255 -17.11 -19.56 7.57
N GLY A 256 -17.71 -20.08 6.49
CA GLY A 256 -18.41 -21.37 6.49
C GLY A 256 -17.51 -22.59 6.80
N ASP A 257 -16.19 -22.43 6.71
CA ASP A 257 -15.20 -23.48 6.98
C ASP A 257 -14.45 -23.27 8.32
N VAL A 258 -14.85 -22.28 9.13
CA VAL A 258 -14.15 -21.87 10.35
C VAL A 258 -15.00 -22.16 11.59
N GLY A 259 -14.42 -22.84 12.58
CA GLY A 259 -15.07 -23.13 13.87
C GLY A 259 -15.22 -21.88 14.75
N ASN A 260 -16.20 -21.89 15.65
CA ASN A 260 -16.52 -20.76 16.53
C ASN A 260 -15.41 -20.43 17.53
N GLU A 261 -14.48 -21.34 17.81
CA GLU A 261 -13.31 -21.14 18.68
C GLU A 261 -12.19 -20.33 18.01
N THR A 262 -12.28 -20.11 16.71
CA THR A 262 -11.29 -19.36 15.97
C THR A 262 -11.54 -17.86 16.11
N LEU A 263 -10.51 -17.11 16.50
CA LEU A 263 -10.53 -15.65 16.38
C LEU A 263 -10.41 -15.29 14.90
N VAL A 264 -11.41 -14.65 14.34
CA VAL A 264 -11.37 -14.10 12.97
C VAL A 264 -11.19 -12.60 13.05
N VAL A 265 -10.17 -12.08 12.36
CA VAL A 265 -9.94 -10.65 12.22
C VAL A 265 -9.99 -10.28 10.75
N VAL A 266 -10.92 -9.41 10.37
CA VAL A 266 -11.00 -8.81 9.04
C VAL A 266 -10.47 -7.38 9.15
N LEU A 267 -9.42 -7.06 8.39
CA LEU A 267 -8.71 -5.78 8.46
C LEU A 267 -8.69 -5.08 7.10
N ALA A 268 -9.33 -3.91 7.00
CA ALA A 268 -9.01 -2.90 6.00
C ALA A 268 -7.78 -2.12 6.48
N SER A 269 -6.61 -2.42 5.92
CA SER A 269 -5.30 -2.07 6.49
C SER A 269 -5.05 -0.57 6.58
N HIS A 270 -5.33 0.14 5.51
CA HIS A 270 -5.34 1.59 5.32
C HIS A 270 -6.44 1.92 4.31
N GLY A 271 -6.87 3.17 4.26
CA GLY A 271 -8.04 3.56 3.48
C GLY A 271 -7.77 3.85 2.02
N MET A 272 -8.86 4.07 1.30
CA MET A 272 -8.90 4.52 -0.09
C MET A 272 -9.99 5.58 -0.26
N SER A 273 -9.71 6.62 -1.05
CA SER A 273 -10.66 7.63 -1.48
C SER A 273 -10.20 8.24 -2.81
N HIS A 274 -10.77 9.37 -3.22
CA HIS A 274 -10.35 10.06 -4.43
C HIS A 274 -8.86 10.44 -4.42
N ARG A 275 -8.25 10.57 -5.59
CA ARG A 275 -6.90 11.10 -5.78
C ARG A 275 -6.83 12.54 -5.31
N TYR A 276 -5.72 12.94 -4.66
CA TYR A 276 -5.47 14.29 -4.15
C TYR A 276 -3.96 14.61 -4.14
N GLY A 277 -3.63 15.85 -3.75
CA GLY A 277 -2.25 16.26 -3.53
C GLY A 277 -1.52 16.73 -4.79
N ALA A 278 -0.40 17.38 -4.56
CA ALA A 278 0.41 18.05 -5.59
C ALA A 278 1.86 17.54 -5.59
N GLN A 279 2.10 16.27 -5.26
CA GLN A 279 3.44 15.68 -5.14
C GLN A 279 4.29 15.89 -6.39
N PHE A 280 3.69 15.85 -7.57
CA PHE A 280 4.39 16.05 -8.85
C PHE A 280 4.94 17.47 -9.03
N LEU A 281 4.48 18.47 -8.24
CA LEU A 281 4.97 19.85 -8.25
C LEU A 281 6.01 20.12 -7.14
N LEU A 282 6.24 19.20 -6.20
CA LEU A 282 7.08 19.45 -5.03
C LEU A 282 8.52 19.83 -5.41
N SER A 283 9.10 19.20 -6.42
CA SER A 283 10.46 19.56 -6.89
C SER A 283 10.54 20.98 -7.42
N GLU A 284 9.55 21.44 -8.19
CA GLU A 284 9.50 22.82 -8.69
C GLU A 284 9.28 23.82 -7.54
N VAL A 285 8.42 23.48 -6.58
CA VAL A 285 8.20 24.28 -5.37
C VAL A 285 9.52 24.49 -4.62
N LEU A 286 10.29 23.43 -4.37
CA LEU A 286 11.58 23.54 -3.67
C LEU A 286 12.61 24.37 -4.47
N ALA A 287 12.59 24.26 -5.79
CA ALA A 287 13.44 25.07 -6.65
C ALA A 287 13.07 26.56 -6.58
N ARG A 288 11.77 26.90 -6.61
CA ARG A 288 11.28 28.27 -6.46
C ARG A 288 11.57 28.87 -5.08
N LEU A 289 11.60 28.04 -4.04
CA LEU A 289 12.05 28.45 -2.71
C LEU A 289 13.58 28.65 -2.63
N GLY A 290 14.34 28.32 -3.68
CA GLY A 290 15.80 28.45 -3.71
C GLY A 290 16.51 27.47 -2.77
N VAL A 291 15.88 26.35 -2.41
CA VAL A 291 16.44 25.34 -1.50
C VAL A 291 16.89 24.07 -2.21
N ALA A 292 16.47 23.87 -3.45
CA ALA A 292 16.86 22.77 -4.32
C ALA A 292 17.15 23.26 -5.74
N ALA A 293 17.96 22.55 -6.50
CA ALA A 293 18.13 22.82 -7.92
C ALA A 293 16.85 22.50 -8.70
N PRO A 294 16.54 23.30 -9.76
CA PRO A 294 15.46 22.95 -10.69
C PRO A 294 15.72 21.56 -11.29
N ARG A 295 14.70 20.71 -11.30
CA ARG A 295 14.75 19.42 -11.99
C ARG A 295 13.75 19.39 -13.11
N PRO A 296 14.10 18.82 -14.27
CA PRO A 296 13.08 18.47 -15.23
C PRO A 296 12.10 17.53 -14.55
N MET A 297 10.81 17.88 -14.61
CA MET A 297 9.74 17.02 -14.12
C MET A 297 9.88 15.65 -14.79
N HIS A 298 9.86 14.57 -14.00
CA HIS A 298 9.83 13.22 -14.52
C HIS A 298 8.62 13.05 -15.43
N GLY A 299 8.84 13.10 -16.70
CA GLY A 299 7.87 13.17 -17.78
C GLY A 299 8.55 13.48 -19.10
N GLU A 300 9.88 13.34 -19.18
CA GLU A 300 10.52 13.29 -20.49
C GLU A 300 9.84 12.19 -21.28
N ARG A 301 9.22 12.60 -22.38
CA ARG A 301 8.63 11.66 -23.35
C ARG A 301 9.69 10.62 -23.64
N PRO A 302 9.41 9.32 -23.48
CA PRO A 302 10.35 8.30 -23.84
C PRO A 302 10.88 8.63 -25.24
N GLY A 303 12.20 8.58 -25.41
CA GLY A 303 12.85 8.92 -26.66
C GLY A 303 12.18 8.19 -27.84
N PRO A 304 12.32 8.66 -29.08
CA PRO A 304 11.60 8.11 -30.23
C PRO A 304 11.74 6.59 -30.35
N ILE A 305 12.89 6.04 -29.99
CA ILE A 305 13.16 4.59 -29.97
C ILE A 305 12.35 3.89 -28.86
N ALA A 306 12.30 4.43 -27.65
CA ALA A 306 11.54 3.85 -26.54
C ALA A 306 10.03 3.94 -26.79
N ARG A 307 9.55 4.99 -27.48
CA ARG A 307 8.15 5.11 -27.95
C ARG A 307 7.83 4.09 -29.03
N ALA A 308 8.71 3.90 -30.00
CA ALA A 308 8.53 2.91 -31.06
C ALA A 308 8.51 1.48 -30.51
N LEU A 309 9.38 1.16 -29.55
CA LEU A 309 9.41 -0.12 -28.83
C LEU A 309 8.15 -0.32 -27.99
N GLY A 310 7.71 0.70 -27.26
CA GLY A 310 6.46 0.66 -26.49
C GLY A 310 5.22 0.49 -27.37
N TRP A 311 5.20 1.15 -28.52
CA TRP A 311 4.11 1.03 -29.50
C TRP A 311 4.10 -0.34 -30.19
N GLY A 312 5.27 -0.87 -30.56
CA GLY A 312 5.43 -2.23 -31.07
C GLY A 312 5.01 -3.28 -30.03
N TRP A 313 5.43 -3.09 -28.77
CA TRP A 313 5.03 -3.96 -27.67
C TRP A 313 3.52 -3.93 -27.41
N ALA A 314 2.90 -2.75 -27.44
CA ALA A 314 1.44 -2.61 -27.25
C ALA A 314 0.61 -3.32 -28.34
N ARG A 315 1.17 -3.50 -29.54
CA ARG A 315 0.52 -4.21 -30.66
C ARG A 315 0.89 -5.69 -30.77
N THR A 316 1.86 -6.16 -30.00
CA THR A 316 2.25 -7.56 -30.00
C THR A 316 1.14 -8.41 -29.39
N PRO A 317 0.63 -9.45 -30.05
CA PRO A 317 -0.38 -10.34 -29.49
C PRO A 317 0.08 -10.98 -28.18
N GLU A 318 -0.85 -11.21 -27.24
CA GLU A 318 -0.56 -11.75 -25.91
C GLU A 318 0.22 -13.07 -25.96
N VAL A 319 -0.08 -13.92 -26.94
CA VAL A 319 0.62 -15.19 -27.19
C VAL A 319 2.13 -15.00 -27.43
N ALA A 320 2.51 -13.91 -28.09
CA ALA A 320 3.91 -13.59 -28.37
C ALA A 320 4.59 -12.84 -27.20
N ARG A 321 3.84 -12.12 -26.37
CA ARG A 321 4.35 -11.46 -25.15
C ARG A 321 4.66 -12.45 -24.05
N ARG A 322 3.90 -13.54 -23.93
CA ARG A 322 3.99 -14.54 -22.87
C ARG A 322 5.38 -15.16 -22.72
N PRO A 323 6.06 -15.67 -23.78
CA PRO A 323 7.40 -16.21 -23.63
C PRO A 323 8.46 -15.15 -23.28
N ILE A 324 8.31 -13.93 -23.77
CA ILE A 324 9.25 -12.83 -23.46
C ILE A 324 9.10 -12.41 -22.01
N ARG A 325 7.87 -12.34 -21.47
CA ARG A 325 7.63 -12.10 -20.04
C ARG A 325 8.26 -13.21 -19.18
N LEU A 326 8.04 -14.47 -19.54
CA LEU A 326 8.62 -15.62 -18.80
C LEU A 326 10.15 -15.59 -18.76
N VAL A 327 10.80 -15.21 -19.87
CA VAL A 327 12.26 -15.05 -19.93
C VAL A 327 12.69 -13.85 -19.06
N ARG A 328 12.02 -12.72 -19.18
CA ARG A 328 12.27 -11.54 -18.35
C ARG A 328 12.11 -11.85 -16.85
N ASP A 329 11.05 -12.55 -16.48
CA ASP A 329 10.74 -12.89 -15.09
C ASP A 329 11.73 -13.94 -14.54
N ARG A 330 12.21 -14.87 -15.39
CA ARG A 330 13.31 -15.79 -15.04
C ARG A 330 14.66 -15.08 -14.88
N ILE A 331 14.94 -14.09 -15.71
CA ILE A 331 16.15 -13.27 -15.58
C ILE A 331 16.08 -12.42 -14.30
N ARG A 332 14.93 -11.83 -14.00
CA ARG A 332 14.68 -11.09 -12.75
C ARG A 332 14.77 -12.00 -11.51
N ALA A 333 14.25 -13.22 -11.61
CA ALA A 333 14.32 -14.20 -10.52
C ALA A 333 15.73 -14.80 -10.28
N ARG A 334 16.62 -14.73 -11.28
CA ARG A 334 18.01 -15.17 -11.17
C ARG A 334 18.99 -14.06 -10.80
N GLY A 335 18.56 -12.80 -10.94
CA GLY A 335 19.35 -11.65 -10.51
C GLY A 335 19.32 -11.53 -8.99
N ASP A 336 20.33 -12.12 -8.38
CA ASP A 336 20.65 -11.93 -6.97
C ASP A 336 20.89 -10.44 -6.70
N SER A 337 20.27 -9.94 -5.64
CA SER A 337 20.64 -8.73 -4.90
C SER A 337 21.02 -7.47 -5.70
N GLY A 338 20.18 -6.98 -6.58
CA GLY A 338 20.47 -5.67 -7.14
C GLY A 338 19.50 -5.27 -8.25
N SER A 339 18.39 -4.60 -7.91
CA SER A 339 17.83 -3.67 -8.89
C SER A 339 18.98 -2.82 -9.42
N PRO A 340 19.13 -2.66 -10.75
CA PRO A 340 20.14 -1.77 -11.28
C PRO A 340 19.95 -0.42 -10.59
N ALA A 341 21.02 0.08 -9.98
CA ALA A 341 21.05 1.40 -9.42
C ALA A 341 20.59 2.37 -10.51
N LEU A 342 19.57 3.16 -10.21
CA LEU A 342 19.19 4.25 -11.09
C LEU A 342 20.10 5.42 -10.71
N PRO A 343 21.10 5.77 -11.54
CA PRO A 343 22.01 6.84 -11.21
C PRO A 343 21.22 8.14 -11.06
N ARG A 344 21.44 8.83 -9.98
CA ARG A 344 20.92 10.16 -9.75
C ARG A 344 22.12 11.12 -9.76
N GLU A 345 22.03 12.16 -10.55
CA GLU A 345 23.00 13.24 -10.45
C GLU A 345 22.96 13.84 -9.04
N SER A 346 24.13 14.26 -8.55
CA SER A 346 24.25 14.90 -7.23
C SER A 346 23.27 16.07 -7.15
N PRO A 347 22.38 16.11 -6.15
CA PRO A 347 21.44 17.20 -6.06
C PRO A 347 22.14 18.48 -5.61
N ASP A 348 22.17 19.48 -6.47
CA ASP A 348 22.56 20.82 -6.07
C ASP A 348 21.45 21.43 -5.22
N GLY A 349 21.76 21.75 -3.97
CA GLY A 349 20.81 22.36 -3.04
C GLY A 349 20.89 21.77 -1.62
N ARG A 350 20.23 22.46 -0.70
CA ARG A 350 20.20 22.09 0.72
C ARG A 350 19.27 20.91 1.03
N CYS A 351 18.34 20.62 0.12
CA CYS A 351 17.44 19.49 0.20
C CYS A 351 17.04 18.99 -1.19
N PHE A 352 16.38 17.85 -1.23
CA PHE A 352 15.84 17.25 -2.46
C PHE A 352 14.66 16.34 -2.18
N VAL A 353 13.80 16.15 -3.19
CA VAL A 353 12.66 15.25 -3.12
C VAL A 353 13.13 13.80 -3.21
N VAL A 354 12.63 12.94 -2.36
CA VAL A 354 12.73 11.48 -2.47
C VAL A 354 11.35 10.87 -2.61
N ASP A 355 11.29 9.66 -3.15
CA ASP A 355 10.01 8.95 -3.29
C ASP A 355 9.44 8.59 -1.91
N ASN A 356 8.15 8.85 -1.73
CA ASN A 356 7.37 8.49 -0.55
C ASN A 356 5.90 8.24 -0.94
N GLY A 357 5.70 7.79 -2.15
CA GLY A 357 4.37 7.66 -2.74
C GLY A 357 3.82 8.99 -3.27
N LEU A 358 2.53 9.02 -3.55
CA LEU A 358 1.88 10.14 -4.24
C LEU A 358 1.08 11.05 -3.29
N THR A 359 0.76 10.56 -2.11
CA THR A 359 -0.11 11.22 -1.12
C THR A 359 0.66 12.00 -0.06
N VAL A 360 1.93 11.66 0.15
CA VAL A 360 2.82 12.33 1.11
C VAL A 360 4.18 12.56 0.45
N GLY A 361 4.56 13.81 0.30
CA GLY A 361 5.86 14.18 -0.26
C GLY A 361 7.01 13.90 0.70
N GLY A 362 8.08 13.26 0.21
CA GLY A 362 9.31 13.06 0.97
C GLY A 362 10.37 14.11 0.60
N ILE A 363 10.92 14.78 1.61
CA ILE A 363 12.05 15.72 1.43
C ILE A 363 13.23 15.22 2.25
N ARG A 364 14.37 15.06 1.58
CA ARG A 364 15.63 14.70 2.22
C ARG A 364 16.53 15.92 2.31
N PHE A 365 17.11 16.16 3.48
CA PHE A 365 18.12 17.18 3.68
C PHE A 365 19.45 16.71 3.10
N ASN A 366 20.11 17.53 2.33
CA ASN A 366 21.44 17.26 1.78
C ASN A 366 22.51 17.57 2.83
N LEU A 367 22.57 16.76 3.89
CA LEU A 367 23.40 17.01 5.08
C LEU A 367 24.87 16.71 4.83
N ALA A 368 25.74 17.64 5.22
CA ALA A 368 27.18 17.42 5.28
C ALA A 368 27.48 16.26 6.25
N GLY A 369 28.32 15.33 5.82
CA GLY A 369 28.69 14.14 6.60
C GLY A 369 27.70 12.97 6.52
N ARG A 370 26.51 13.15 5.95
CA ARG A 370 25.55 12.07 5.68
C ARG A 370 25.45 11.77 4.18
N GLU A 371 25.24 12.78 3.35
CA GLU A 371 25.23 12.66 1.89
C GLU A 371 26.63 12.92 1.32
N PRO A 372 26.99 12.31 0.16
CA PRO A 372 28.35 12.42 -0.41
C PRO A 372 28.82 13.86 -0.69
N HIS A 373 27.89 14.75 -1.07
CA HIS A 373 28.13 16.16 -1.34
C HIS A 373 27.14 17.04 -0.57
N GLY A 374 27.01 16.76 0.74
CA GLY A 374 26.05 17.47 1.61
C GLY A 374 26.35 18.98 1.66
N MET A 375 25.33 19.79 1.39
CA MET A 375 25.41 21.26 1.35
C MET A 375 24.79 21.93 2.58
N LEU A 376 24.06 21.19 3.41
CA LEU A 376 23.45 21.70 4.63
C LEU A 376 24.26 21.23 5.84
N GLU A 377 24.84 22.17 6.56
CA GLU A 377 25.54 21.87 7.80
C GLU A 377 24.58 21.33 8.87
N PRO A 378 24.88 20.25 9.60
CA PRO A 378 24.01 19.66 10.61
C PRO A 378 23.49 20.67 11.66
N ARG A 379 24.34 21.62 12.08
CA ARG A 379 23.97 22.68 13.03
C ARG A 379 22.94 23.67 12.49
N ALA A 380 22.84 23.82 11.16
CA ALA A 380 21.87 24.69 10.51
C ALA A 380 20.54 23.97 10.19
N ALA A 381 20.50 22.64 10.25
CA ALA A 381 19.33 21.85 9.87
C ALA A 381 18.07 22.18 10.69
N PRO A 382 18.10 22.42 12.01
CA PRO A 382 16.89 22.76 12.76
C PRO A 382 16.25 24.08 12.28
N GLU A 383 17.04 25.11 12.03
CA GLU A 383 16.55 26.40 11.54
C GLU A 383 16.03 26.27 10.11
N PHE A 384 16.77 25.59 9.23
CA PHE A 384 16.34 25.29 7.88
C PHE A 384 15.00 24.53 7.84
N CYS A 385 14.84 23.54 8.74
CA CYS A 385 13.60 22.78 8.89
C CYS A 385 12.42 23.69 9.26
N ARG A 386 12.58 24.60 10.23
CA ARG A 386 11.52 25.52 10.64
C ARG A 386 11.11 26.46 9.50
N GLN A 387 12.09 27.07 8.81
CA GLN A 387 11.86 27.98 7.69
C GLN A 387 11.14 27.24 6.54
N LEU A 388 11.65 26.08 6.12
CA LEU A 388 11.04 25.31 5.04
C LEU A 388 9.62 24.84 5.39
N THR A 389 9.39 24.44 6.63
CA THR A 389 8.04 24.08 7.11
C THR A 389 7.06 25.25 7.00
N GLY A 390 7.47 26.46 7.39
CA GLY A 390 6.66 27.67 7.23
C GLY A 390 6.36 27.94 5.77
N ASP A 391 7.39 27.95 4.93
CA ASP A 391 7.27 28.24 3.50
C ASP A 391 6.35 27.27 2.75
N LEU A 392 6.39 25.97 3.11
CA LEU A 392 5.52 24.94 2.54
C LEU A 392 4.05 25.12 2.99
N ARG A 393 3.82 25.49 4.24
CA ARG A 393 2.48 25.71 4.79
C ARG A 393 1.79 26.96 4.24
N ASP A 394 2.55 27.94 3.75
CA ASP A 394 2.04 29.16 3.14
C ASP A 394 1.55 28.95 1.70
N ILE A 395 1.73 27.73 1.14
CA ILE A 395 1.32 27.45 -0.24
C ILE A 395 -0.18 27.17 -0.28
N VAL A 396 -0.84 27.86 -1.19
CA VAL A 396 -2.28 27.71 -1.43
C VAL A 396 -2.54 27.29 -2.87
N ASP A 397 -3.67 26.67 -3.10
CA ASP A 397 -4.24 26.50 -4.42
C ASP A 397 -4.64 27.88 -4.96
N ALA A 398 -4.13 28.25 -6.12
CA ALA A 398 -4.32 29.60 -6.67
C ALA A 398 -5.75 29.89 -7.11
N ASP A 399 -6.55 28.87 -7.41
CA ASP A 399 -7.91 29.01 -7.89
C ASP A 399 -8.91 29.13 -6.73
N SER A 400 -8.69 28.36 -5.65
CA SER A 400 -9.59 28.34 -4.48
C SER A 400 -9.10 29.16 -3.29
N GLY A 401 -7.81 29.51 -3.24
CA GLY A 401 -7.16 30.15 -2.10
C GLY A 401 -7.00 29.25 -0.88
N ARG A 402 -7.30 27.94 -0.98
CA ARG A 402 -7.22 27.00 0.14
C ARG A 402 -5.80 26.47 0.33
N PRO A 403 -5.38 26.20 1.58
CA PRO A 403 -4.12 25.53 1.84
C PRO A 403 -4.04 24.18 1.12
N ILE A 404 -2.98 23.93 0.37
CA ILE A 404 -2.75 22.65 -0.32
C ILE A 404 -1.94 21.67 0.54
N VAL A 405 -1.18 22.18 1.50
CA VAL A 405 -0.41 21.39 2.46
C VAL A 405 -1.18 21.32 3.77
N ALA A 406 -1.65 20.15 4.14
CA ALA A 406 -2.34 19.94 5.41
C ALA A 406 -1.37 19.92 6.59
N ARG A 407 -0.27 19.16 6.47
CA ARG A 407 0.76 19.05 7.51
C ARG A 407 2.16 18.94 6.91
N VAL A 408 3.14 19.49 7.61
CA VAL A 408 4.55 19.19 7.38
C VAL A 408 5.08 18.53 8.64
N LEU A 409 5.58 17.31 8.51
CA LEU A 409 5.99 16.48 9.63
C LEU A 409 7.50 16.24 9.57
N ARG A 410 8.17 16.37 10.69
CA ARG A 410 9.56 15.97 10.81
C ARG A 410 9.63 14.50 11.22
N THR A 411 10.30 13.68 10.42
CA THR A 411 10.34 12.23 10.65
C THR A 411 10.93 11.87 12.01
N ALA A 412 11.96 12.59 12.46
CA ALA A 412 12.59 12.39 13.76
C ALA A 412 11.71 12.75 14.97
N ASP A 413 10.59 13.46 14.77
CA ASP A 413 9.62 13.74 15.82
C ASP A 413 8.56 12.62 15.92
N LEU A 414 8.42 11.81 14.89
CA LEU A 414 7.45 10.72 14.80
C LEU A 414 8.05 9.36 15.18
N TYR A 415 9.31 9.12 14.82
CA TYR A 415 9.91 7.80 14.87
C TYR A 415 11.34 7.84 15.43
N THR A 416 11.72 6.73 16.04
CA THR A 416 13.09 6.44 16.49
C THR A 416 13.49 5.04 16.02
N GLY A 417 14.76 4.86 15.67
CA GLY A 417 15.28 3.57 15.24
C GLY A 417 16.56 3.68 14.43
N GLU A 418 17.20 2.55 14.21
CA GLU A 418 18.49 2.44 13.54
C GLU A 418 18.46 2.89 12.08
N HIS A 419 17.28 2.87 11.42
CA HIS A 419 17.07 3.29 10.04
C HIS A 419 16.47 4.69 9.90
N LEU A 420 16.34 5.46 11.00
CA LEU A 420 15.80 6.82 10.94
C LEU A 420 16.56 7.70 9.94
N HIS A 421 17.88 7.55 9.88
CA HIS A 421 18.74 8.33 8.99
C HIS A 421 18.60 7.96 7.49
N ASP A 422 17.93 6.85 7.17
CA ASP A 422 17.66 6.40 5.80
C ASP A 422 16.34 6.99 5.27
N LEU A 423 15.45 7.44 6.16
CA LEU A 423 14.14 8.00 5.82
C LEU A 423 14.23 9.46 5.31
N PRO A 424 13.20 9.98 4.62
CA PRO A 424 13.06 11.42 4.37
C PRO A 424 13.08 12.20 5.70
N ASP A 425 13.68 13.38 5.72
CA ASP A 425 13.76 14.22 6.94
C ASP A 425 12.44 14.95 7.21
N LEU A 426 11.76 15.40 6.13
CA LEU A 426 10.44 16.03 6.19
C LEU A 426 9.45 15.29 5.31
N LEU A 427 8.21 15.27 5.77
CA LEU A 427 7.06 14.69 5.09
C LEU A 427 6.02 15.77 4.85
N VAL A 428 5.61 15.95 3.60
CA VAL A 428 4.60 16.93 3.19
C VAL A 428 3.29 16.18 2.96
N ALA A 429 2.40 16.21 3.96
CA ALA A 429 1.06 15.66 3.83
C ALA A 429 0.16 16.67 3.12
N TRP A 430 -0.34 16.30 1.96
CA TRP A 430 -1.22 17.13 1.15
C TRP A 430 -2.63 17.17 1.73
N SER A 431 -3.35 18.27 1.48
CA SER A 431 -4.78 18.36 1.78
C SER A 431 -5.56 17.39 0.90
N ASP A 432 -6.44 16.61 1.49
CA ASP A 432 -7.30 15.64 0.83
C ASP A 432 -8.75 16.10 0.65
N GLU A 433 -9.02 17.39 0.95
CA GLU A 433 -10.35 17.97 0.84
C GLU A 433 -10.85 18.06 -0.61
N GLN A 434 -9.93 18.17 -1.58
CA GLN A 434 -10.28 18.36 -2.99
C GLN A 434 -9.79 17.19 -3.85
N PRO A 435 -10.68 16.58 -4.65
CA PRO A 435 -10.28 15.57 -5.60
C PRO A 435 -9.43 16.18 -6.73
N LEU A 436 -8.38 15.46 -7.12
CA LEU A 436 -7.50 15.81 -8.22
C LEU A 436 -7.76 14.88 -9.41
N GLY A 437 -8.15 15.45 -10.53
CA GLY A 437 -8.27 14.74 -11.80
C GLY A 437 -6.91 14.34 -12.39
N SER A 438 -6.95 13.64 -13.53
CA SER A 438 -5.77 13.27 -14.29
C SER A 438 -6.02 13.41 -15.79
N THR A 439 -5.02 13.80 -16.54
CA THR A 439 -5.10 13.89 -18.01
C THR A 439 -5.26 12.53 -18.70
N THR A 440 -5.04 11.43 -17.97
CA THR A 440 -5.07 10.05 -18.46
C THR A 440 -6.24 9.24 -17.89
N VAL A 441 -7.15 9.87 -17.12
CA VAL A 441 -8.29 9.21 -16.48
C VAL A 441 -9.58 9.94 -16.85
N GLY A 442 -10.57 9.19 -17.31
CA GLY A 442 -11.89 9.72 -17.64
C GLY A 442 -11.83 10.86 -18.63
N SER A 443 -12.52 11.96 -18.36
CA SER A 443 -12.57 13.15 -19.23
C SER A 443 -11.30 14.02 -19.17
N GLY A 444 -10.33 13.70 -18.32
CA GLY A 444 -9.13 14.52 -18.12
C GLY A 444 -9.35 15.85 -17.38
N ARG A 445 -10.58 16.14 -16.95
CA ARG A 445 -10.91 17.39 -16.23
C ARG A 445 -10.27 17.41 -14.84
N GLY A 446 -9.98 18.64 -14.35
CA GLY A 446 -9.45 18.85 -13.00
C GLY A 446 -8.04 18.30 -12.79
N ALA A 447 -7.29 18.01 -13.86
CA ALA A 447 -5.92 17.51 -13.78
C ALA A 447 -4.89 18.61 -13.50
N ARG A 448 -5.21 19.87 -13.82
CA ARG A 448 -4.31 21.00 -13.65
C ARG A 448 -4.35 21.50 -12.22
N VAL A 449 -3.17 21.65 -11.64
CA VAL A 449 -2.97 22.23 -10.31
C VAL A 449 -2.18 23.52 -10.46
N ARG A 450 -2.61 24.57 -9.77
CA ARG A 450 -1.94 25.88 -9.73
C ARG A 450 -1.68 26.25 -8.29
N LEU A 451 -0.42 26.32 -7.93
CA LEU A 451 0.04 26.66 -6.58
C LEU A 451 0.59 28.07 -6.54
N THR A 452 0.40 28.75 -5.40
CA THR A 452 0.99 30.08 -5.20
C THR A 452 1.33 30.32 -3.74
N SER A 453 2.36 31.12 -3.51
CA SER A 453 2.64 31.82 -2.25
C SER A 453 3.50 33.04 -2.53
N GLY A 454 3.68 33.90 -1.53
CA GLY A 454 4.53 35.10 -1.68
C GLY A 454 5.98 34.82 -2.07
N LYS A 455 6.49 33.60 -1.82
CA LYS A 455 7.87 33.21 -2.11
C LYS A 455 8.05 32.48 -3.44
N ILE A 456 7.10 31.59 -3.80
CA ILE A 456 7.24 30.78 -5.01
C ILE A 456 6.65 31.44 -6.27
N GLY A 457 5.82 32.49 -6.11
CA GLY A 457 5.00 32.98 -7.21
C GLY A 457 4.01 31.92 -7.67
N ALA A 458 3.72 31.85 -8.96
CA ALA A 458 2.84 30.82 -9.53
C ALA A 458 3.64 29.60 -9.99
N VAL A 459 3.21 28.42 -9.56
CA VAL A 459 3.72 27.11 -10.00
C VAL A 459 2.53 26.30 -10.47
N GLU A 460 2.61 25.72 -11.66
CA GLU A 460 1.49 24.96 -12.22
C GLU A 460 1.95 23.72 -12.97
N GLY A 461 1.08 22.71 -13.05
CA GLY A 461 1.31 21.50 -13.82
C GLY A 461 0.08 20.61 -13.89
N ASP A 462 0.16 19.62 -14.76
CA ASP A 462 -0.91 18.66 -14.97
C ASP A 462 -0.58 17.32 -14.33
N ASN A 463 -1.51 16.79 -13.53
CA ASN A 463 -1.43 15.43 -13.06
C ASN A 463 -1.63 14.46 -14.23
N ARG A 464 -0.64 13.61 -14.48
CA ARG A 464 -0.64 12.62 -15.58
C ARG A 464 -0.68 11.18 -15.09
N TYR A 465 -0.93 10.98 -13.80
CA TYR A 465 -0.92 9.65 -13.22
C TYR A 465 -2.23 8.92 -13.49
N CYS A 466 -2.15 7.63 -13.88
CA CYS A 466 -3.30 6.84 -14.33
C CYS A 466 -4.18 6.29 -13.18
N ARG A 467 -4.23 6.97 -12.05
CA ARG A 467 -5.06 6.63 -10.89
C ARG A 467 -6.07 7.72 -10.60
N SER A 468 -7.29 7.33 -10.26
CA SER A 468 -8.35 8.22 -9.78
C SER A 468 -8.60 8.13 -8.28
N GLY A 469 -8.21 7.03 -7.65
CA GLY A 469 -8.21 6.87 -6.20
C GLY A 469 -6.81 6.88 -5.61
N ASP A 470 -6.74 7.22 -4.33
CA ASP A 470 -5.48 7.20 -3.59
C ASP A 470 -5.70 6.90 -2.10
N HIS A 471 -4.62 6.52 -1.45
CA HIS A 471 -4.62 6.05 -0.07
C HIS A 471 -5.07 7.09 0.95
N ARG A 472 -5.66 6.59 2.03
CA ARG A 472 -5.89 7.28 3.30
C ARG A 472 -5.18 6.52 4.42
N ARG A 473 -4.81 7.23 5.48
CA ARG A 473 -4.13 6.62 6.63
C ARG A 473 -5.05 5.72 7.46
N GLU A 474 -6.32 6.12 7.53
CA GLU A 474 -7.33 5.49 8.36
C GLU A 474 -7.82 4.18 7.74
N GLY A 475 -7.96 3.16 8.56
CA GLY A 475 -8.51 1.86 8.22
C GLY A 475 -9.59 1.42 9.19
N LEU A 476 -10.02 0.17 9.05
CA LEU A 476 -11.09 -0.44 9.85
C LEU A 476 -10.76 -1.90 10.12
N PHE A 477 -11.05 -2.39 11.32
CA PHE A 477 -11.06 -3.83 11.56
C PHE A 477 -12.34 -4.29 12.24
N VAL A 478 -12.67 -5.55 11.99
CA VAL A 478 -13.74 -6.26 12.70
C VAL A 478 -13.17 -7.58 13.19
N ALA A 479 -13.37 -7.88 14.47
CA ALA A 479 -12.94 -9.15 15.06
C ALA A 479 -14.15 -9.90 15.65
N ILE A 480 -14.21 -11.21 15.41
CA ILE A 480 -15.19 -12.12 15.96
C ILE A 480 -14.51 -13.38 16.51
N GLY A 481 -15.12 -14.00 17.50
CA GLY A 481 -14.67 -15.24 18.13
C GLY A 481 -15.42 -15.45 19.45
N SER A 482 -15.33 -16.65 20.02
CA SER A 482 -16.03 -16.96 21.26
C SER A 482 -15.63 -16.09 22.45
N ALA A 483 -14.37 -15.58 22.43
CA ALA A 483 -13.81 -14.72 23.45
C ALA A 483 -13.96 -13.20 23.13
N VAL A 484 -14.53 -12.84 21.97
CA VAL A 484 -14.67 -11.44 21.55
C VAL A 484 -16.06 -10.92 21.89
N SER A 485 -16.15 -9.90 22.73
CA SER A 485 -17.41 -9.23 23.05
C SER A 485 -17.78 -8.23 21.96
N PRO A 486 -19.05 -8.23 21.48
CA PRO A 486 -19.53 -7.23 20.53
C PRO A 486 -19.42 -5.82 21.10
N ALA A 487 -18.68 -4.96 20.44
CA ALA A 487 -18.49 -3.57 20.82
C ALA A 487 -17.96 -2.73 19.66
N ARG A 488 -18.08 -1.41 19.78
CA ARG A 488 -17.31 -0.45 18.97
C ARG A 488 -16.27 0.21 19.86
N MET A 489 -15.02 0.12 19.45
CA MET A 489 -13.91 0.74 20.17
C MET A 489 -13.99 2.27 20.09
N SER A 490 -13.62 2.94 21.17
CA SER A 490 -13.53 4.40 21.23
C SER A 490 -12.12 4.92 20.85
N ARG A 491 -11.11 4.05 20.91
CA ARG A 491 -9.74 4.39 20.52
C ARG A 491 -9.39 3.83 19.15
N THR A 492 -8.48 4.48 18.46
CA THR A 492 -7.86 3.98 17.23
C THR A 492 -6.71 3.03 17.56
N VAL A 493 -6.56 1.98 16.78
CA VAL A 493 -5.53 0.95 16.89
C VAL A 493 -4.46 1.20 15.83
N SER A 494 -3.19 1.15 16.22
CA SER A 494 -2.11 1.20 15.24
C SER A 494 -2.02 -0.10 14.43
N ILE A 495 -1.66 0.01 13.16
CA ILE A 495 -1.39 -1.17 12.34
C ILE A 495 -0.28 -2.04 12.94
N MET A 496 0.63 -1.46 13.72
CA MET A 496 1.72 -2.16 14.40
C MET A 496 1.25 -3.00 15.60
N ASP A 497 0.06 -2.74 16.14
CA ASP A 497 -0.46 -3.41 17.34
C ASP A 497 -0.88 -4.86 17.07
N PHE A 498 -1.13 -5.22 15.78
CA PHE A 498 -1.61 -6.57 15.44
C PHE A 498 -0.54 -7.65 15.63
N ALA A 499 0.71 -7.40 15.24
CA ALA A 499 1.79 -8.38 15.38
C ALA A 499 2.01 -8.82 16.85
N PRO A 500 2.25 -7.93 17.83
CA PRO A 500 2.40 -8.33 19.23
C PRO A 500 1.11 -8.91 19.81
N THR A 501 -0.07 -8.48 19.34
CA THR A 501 -1.35 -9.05 19.79
C THR A 501 -1.53 -10.49 19.33
N PHE A 502 -1.30 -10.78 18.04
CA PHE A 502 -1.45 -12.13 17.50
C PHE A 502 -0.44 -13.10 18.10
N THR A 503 0.81 -12.67 18.26
CA THR A 503 1.82 -13.51 18.88
C THR A 503 1.49 -13.80 20.35
N ARG A 504 1.01 -12.81 21.09
CA ARG A 504 0.59 -12.97 22.48
C ARG A 504 -0.56 -13.94 22.64
N LEU A 505 -1.59 -13.84 21.79
CA LEU A 505 -2.74 -14.76 21.75
C LEU A 505 -2.31 -16.22 21.50
N LEU A 506 -1.25 -16.40 20.71
CA LEU A 506 -0.69 -17.72 20.40
C LEU A 506 0.42 -18.17 21.37
N GLY A 507 0.60 -17.44 22.48
CA GLY A 507 1.55 -17.79 23.55
C GLY A 507 3.01 -17.53 23.20
N VAL A 508 3.27 -16.57 22.32
CA VAL A 508 4.62 -16.13 21.92
C VAL A 508 4.75 -14.63 22.19
N ASP A 509 5.80 -14.24 22.90
CA ASP A 509 6.07 -12.82 23.15
C ASP A 509 6.90 -12.21 22.01
N LEU A 510 6.42 -11.10 21.45
CA LEU A 510 7.15 -10.26 20.50
C LEU A 510 7.68 -9.05 21.27
N THR A 511 8.84 -9.22 21.92
CA THR A 511 9.36 -8.26 22.90
C THR A 511 9.95 -6.98 22.30
N ASP A 512 10.24 -6.98 21.01
CA ASP A 512 10.90 -5.88 20.30
C ASP A 512 9.98 -5.26 19.24
N ALA A 513 8.71 -5.02 19.60
CA ALA A 513 7.73 -4.31 18.79
C ALA A 513 7.56 -2.86 19.24
N ASP A 514 7.24 -1.96 18.29
CA ASP A 514 6.79 -0.59 18.60
C ASP A 514 5.28 -0.57 18.89
N GLY A 515 4.54 -1.53 18.34
CA GLY A 515 3.11 -1.70 18.57
C GLY A 515 2.80 -2.18 19.99
N GLY A 516 1.65 -1.74 20.50
CA GLY A 516 1.09 -2.21 21.76
C GLY A 516 0.19 -3.44 21.59
N LEU A 517 -0.45 -3.83 22.70
CA LEU A 517 -1.44 -4.90 22.66
C LEU A 517 -2.86 -4.33 22.46
N ILE A 518 -3.65 -4.98 21.63
CA ILE A 518 -5.07 -4.72 21.51
C ILE A 518 -5.76 -5.48 22.65
N SER A 519 -5.85 -4.82 23.82
CA SER A 519 -6.33 -5.42 25.07
C SER A 519 -7.74 -6.00 24.95
N GLU A 520 -8.56 -5.41 24.09
CA GLU A 520 -9.94 -5.82 23.85
C GLU A 520 -10.03 -7.21 23.16
N LEU A 521 -8.97 -7.63 22.47
CA LEU A 521 -8.85 -8.98 21.90
C LEU A 521 -8.28 -10.00 22.88
N LEU A 522 -7.69 -9.54 23.98
CA LEU A 522 -7.07 -10.38 25.02
C LEU A 522 -8.00 -10.61 26.22
N ALA A 523 -9.01 -9.78 26.41
CA ALA A 523 -9.86 -9.74 27.61
C ALA A 523 -10.82 -10.93 27.77
N GLY A 524 -10.87 -11.86 26.81
CA GLY A 524 -11.72 -13.07 26.84
C GLY A 524 -10.97 -14.35 27.23
N GLY A 525 -9.71 -14.27 27.66
CA GLY A 525 -8.90 -15.40 28.11
C GLY A 525 -8.91 -15.59 29.63
#